data_f15487fad882e6e0e9b08971244dfebb
#
_entry.id   f15487fad882e6e0e9b08971244dfebb
#
_cell.length_a   1.000
_cell.length_b   1.000
_cell.length_c   1.000
_cell.angle_alpha   90.00
_cell.angle_beta   90.00
_cell.angle_gamma   90.00
#
_symmetry.space_group_name_H-M   'P 1'
#
loop_
_entity.id
_entity.type
_entity.pdbx_description
1 polymer ?
#
loop_
_entity_poly.entity_id
_entity_poly.type
_entity_poly.pdbx_seq_one_letter_code
_entity_poly.pdbx_strand_id
1 'polypeptide(L)'
;MTRIAVCLLFAALAGCKDQRSEPAPPARYEAVKAPAASASRWCDNSFVGAAPRLTLPPLAAPAAGRGQASLPAGKRVWLNLWATWCQPCLREMPLLLKWQTDLRKDGVEVEVLLLSLDEDGPVLEKFLAEHKEFASAKIGRAASQRDYEQWVSSYVKDPGTPIPLHLLASADGNLRCVRGGSLREGDYPAAKAALR
;
A
#
# COMPACT_ATOMS: atom_id res chain seq x y z
N MET A 1 -51.60 45.77 71.59
CA MET A 1 -52.70 46.13 70.67
C MET A 1 -52.16 46.01 69.25
N THR A 2 -52.21 44.88 68.64
CA THR A 2 -51.72 44.76 67.25
C THR A 2 -52.39 43.59 66.58
N ARG A 3 -53.13 43.83 65.55
CA ARG A 3 -53.92 42.91 64.80
C ARG A 3 -53.02 42.11 63.79
N ILE A 4 -53.10 40.81 63.88
CA ILE A 4 -52.39 39.89 62.95
C ILE A 4 -53.32 39.67 61.75
N ALA A 5 -52.84 39.99 60.58
CA ALA A 5 -53.46 39.65 59.29
C ALA A 5 -52.84 38.35 58.74
N VAL A 6 -53.71 37.33 58.57
CA VAL A 6 -53.33 36.05 57.97
C VAL A 6 -53.55 36.16 56.46
N CYS A 7 -52.49 36.09 55.68
CA CYS A 7 -52.56 35.90 54.22
C CYS A 7 -52.48 34.44 53.87
N LEU A 8 -53.56 33.92 53.32
CA LEU A 8 -53.61 32.58 52.71
C LEU A 8 -52.93 32.63 51.29
N LEU A 9 -51.83 31.93 51.12
CA LEU A 9 -51.22 31.72 49.82
C LEU A 9 -51.81 30.43 49.17
N PHE A 10 -52.45 30.62 48.05
CA PHE A 10 -52.88 29.54 47.18
C PHE A 10 -51.63 29.04 46.39
N ALA A 11 -51.28 27.79 46.59
CA ALA A 11 -50.27 27.12 45.79
C ALA A 11 -50.91 26.62 44.48
N ALA A 12 -50.52 27.23 43.36
CA ALA A 12 -50.88 26.72 42.04
C ALA A 12 -49.93 25.57 41.66
N LEU A 13 -50.42 24.37 41.55
CA LEU A 13 -49.73 23.21 40.99
C LEU A 13 -49.64 23.41 39.49
N ALA A 14 -48.48 23.82 39.02
CA ALA A 14 -48.13 23.79 37.60
C ALA A 14 -47.77 22.36 37.22
N GLY A 15 -48.63 21.71 36.42
CA GLY A 15 -48.38 20.40 35.85
C GLY A 15 -47.18 20.44 34.86
N CYS A 16 -46.19 19.64 35.13
CA CYS A 16 -45.11 19.34 34.16
C CYS A 16 -45.74 18.65 32.95
N LYS A 17 -45.79 19.34 31.82
CA LYS A 17 -46.04 18.73 30.52
C LYS A 17 -44.89 17.78 30.21
N ASP A 18 -45.22 16.51 30.07
CA ASP A 18 -44.38 15.46 29.56
C ASP A 18 -43.91 15.87 28.15
N GLN A 19 -42.65 16.33 28.04
CA GLN A 19 -42.01 16.55 26.75
C GLN A 19 -41.69 15.17 26.17
N ARG A 20 -42.61 14.67 25.35
CA ARG A 20 -42.28 13.58 24.45
C ARG A 20 -41.06 14.01 23.64
N SER A 21 -39.93 13.38 23.91
CA SER A 21 -38.74 13.50 23.07
C SER A 21 -39.09 13.03 21.66
N GLU A 22 -39.20 13.94 20.72
CA GLU A 22 -39.28 13.58 19.31
C GLU A 22 -38.06 12.70 18.99
N PRO A 23 -38.25 11.58 18.26
CA PRO A 23 -37.11 10.79 17.80
C PRO A 23 -36.21 11.67 16.96
N ALA A 24 -34.90 11.67 17.27
CA ALA A 24 -33.91 12.40 16.52
C ALA A 24 -34.04 12.04 15.03
N PRO A 25 -33.98 13.03 14.12
CA PRO A 25 -34.03 12.74 12.68
C PRO A 25 -32.91 11.75 12.34
N PRO A 26 -33.21 10.76 11.48
CA PRO A 26 -32.17 9.78 11.09
C PRO A 26 -30.96 10.53 10.56
N ALA A 27 -29.79 10.17 11.08
CA ALA A 27 -28.52 10.77 10.65
C ALA A 27 -28.44 10.67 9.12
N ARG A 28 -28.48 11.80 8.42
CA ARG A 28 -28.42 11.87 6.94
C ARG A 28 -27.11 11.41 6.34
N TYR A 29 -26.19 10.97 7.18
CA TYR A 29 -24.94 10.32 6.77
C TYR A 29 -24.95 8.87 7.23
N GLU A 30 -25.68 8.00 6.53
CA GLU A 30 -25.17 6.65 6.42
C GLU A 30 -23.78 6.78 5.82
N ALA A 31 -22.77 6.34 6.57
CA ALA A 31 -21.44 6.25 6.05
C ALA A 31 -21.52 5.41 4.77
N VAL A 32 -21.40 6.06 3.61
CA VAL A 32 -21.32 5.36 2.34
C VAL A 32 -20.11 4.46 2.50
N LYS A 33 -20.35 3.17 2.72
CA LYS A 33 -19.30 2.16 2.72
C LYS A 33 -18.60 2.33 1.39
N ALA A 34 -17.41 2.96 1.40
CA ALA A 34 -16.60 3.09 0.21
C ALA A 34 -16.54 1.68 -0.42
N PRO A 35 -16.89 1.52 -1.70
CA PRO A 35 -16.86 0.20 -2.32
C PRO A 35 -15.47 -0.37 -2.08
N ALA A 36 -15.41 -1.62 -1.62
CA ALA A 36 -14.14 -2.30 -1.36
C ALA A 36 -13.21 -2.05 -2.55
N ALA A 37 -12.03 -1.49 -2.29
CA ALA A 37 -11.08 -1.15 -3.34
C ALA A 37 -10.81 -2.43 -4.15
N SER A 38 -11.34 -2.49 -5.37
CA SER A 38 -11.12 -3.66 -6.22
C SER A 38 -9.71 -3.59 -6.79
N ALA A 39 -9.02 -4.72 -6.85
CA ALA A 39 -7.70 -4.83 -7.47
C ALA A 39 -7.67 -4.18 -8.86
N SER A 40 -8.72 -4.35 -9.67
CA SER A 40 -8.83 -3.80 -11.03
C SER A 40 -8.84 -2.28 -11.12
N ARG A 41 -9.24 -1.57 -10.05
CA ARG A 41 -9.18 -0.10 -10.00
C ARG A 41 -7.91 0.44 -9.38
N TRP A 42 -7.22 -0.39 -8.63
CA TRP A 42 -5.96 -0.02 -7.98
C TRP A 42 -4.76 -0.20 -8.92
N CYS A 43 -4.78 -1.24 -9.76
CA CYS A 43 -3.76 -1.48 -10.78
C CYS A 43 -3.97 -0.57 -11.97
N ASP A 44 -2.91 0.04 -12.48
CA ASP A 44 -2.94 0.78 -13.75
C ASP A 44 -3.11 -0.18 -14.93
N ASN A 45 -2.58 -1.42 -14.77
CA ASN A 45 -2.81 -2.51 -15.69
C ASN A 45 -3.06 -3.81 -14.90
N SER A 46 -4.20 -4.44 -15.15
CA SER A 46 -4.60 -5.72 -14.53
C SER A 46 -4.62 -6.81 -15.58
N PHE A 47 -4.09 -7.98 -15.24
CA PHE A 47 -4.01 -9.13 -16.13
C PHE A 47 -4.91 -10.25 -15.62
N VAL A 48 -5.80 -10.73 -16.49
CA VAL A 48 -6.69 -11.86 -16.26
C VAL A 48 -6.53 -12.83 -17.42
N GLY A 49 -6.29 -14.10 -17.15
CA GLY A 49 -6.04 -15.11 -18.18
C GLY A 49 -4.60 -15.09 -18.68
N ALA A 50 -4.42 -14.98 -20.00
CA ALA A 50 -3.08 -14.95 -20.61
C ALA A 50 -2.34 -13.65 -20.22
N ALA A 51 -1.42 -13.75 -19.30
CA ALA A 51 -0.62 -12.65 -18.77
C ALA A 51 0.87 -12.87 -19.11
N PRO A 52 1.65 -11.80 -19.28
CA PRO A 52 3.10 -11.96 -19.44
C PRO A 52 3.70 -12.54 -18.15
N ARG A 53 4.72 -13.37 -18.34
CA ARG A 53 5.49 -13.89 -17.21
C ARG A 53 6.42 -12.78 -16.69
N LEU A 54 6.43 -12.61 -15.36
CA LEU A 54 7.38 -11.70 -14.72
C LEU A 54 8.80 -12.29 -14.84
N THR A 55 9.72 -11.49 -15.33
CA THR A 55 11.15 -11.76 -15.35
C THR A 55 11.89 -10.66 -14.63
N LEU A 56 13.21 -10.75 -14.50
CA LEU A 56 14.06 -9.63 -14.10
C LEU A 56 14.85 -9.12 -15.31
N PRO A 57 15.20 -7.83 -15.36
CA PRO A 57 16.17 -7.34 -16.34
C PRO A 57 17.54 -7.96 -16.08
N PRO A 58 18.51 -7.78 -16.98
CA PRO A 58 19.91 -8.00 -16.64
C PRO A 58 20.25 -7.27 -15.34
N LEU A 59 20.88 -7.99 -14.41
CA LEU A 59 21.23 -7.44 -13.10
C LEU A 59 22.72 -7.18 -13.01
N ALA A 60 23.08 -6.08 -12.39
CA ALA A 60 24.44 -5.82 -11.95
C ALA A 60 24.88 -6.80 -10.85
N ALA A 61 26.16 -6.83 -10.54
CA ALA A 61 26.67 -7.58 -9.40
C ALA A 61 25.92 -7.18 -8.12
N PRO A 62 25.66 -8.14 -7.22
CA PRO A 62 24.98 -7.85 -5.96
C PRO A 62 25.84 -6.93 -5.10
N ALA A 63 25.17 -6.10 -4.27
CA ALA A 63 25.86 -5.31 -3.27
C ALA A 63 26.62 -6.21 -2.28
N ALA A 64 27.69 -5.70 -1.71
CA ALA A 64 28.57 -6.44 -0.82
C ALA A 64 27.81 -7.17 0.30
N GLY A 65 28.11 -8.45 0.49
CA GLY A 65 27.46 -9.31 1.48
C GLY A 65 26.04 -9.77 1.15
N ARG A 66 25.54 -9.49 -0.06
CA ARG A 66 24.21 -9.93 -0.53
C ARG A 66 24.33 -10.96 -1.65
N GLY A 67 23.36 -11.85 -1.72
CA GLY A 67 23.22 -12.79 -2.85
C GLY A 67 22.58 -12.10 -4.06
N GLN A 68 22.78 -12.71 -5.25
CA GLN A 68 22.12 -12.26 -6.47
C GLN A 68 20.60 -12.33 -6.32
N ALA A 69 19.90 -11.25 -6.66
CA ALA A 69 18.46 -11.22 -6.65
C ALA A 69 17.87 -12.19 -7.68
N SER A 70 16.86 -12.93 -7.29
CA SER A 70 16.15 -13.88 -8.16
C SER A 70 14.67 -13.96 -7.81
N LEU A 71 13.84 -14.28 -8.79
CA LEU A 71 12.43 -14.55 -8.57
C LEU A 71 12.28 -15.95 -7.94
N PRO A 72 11.59 -16.07 -6.78
CA PRO A 72 11.38 -17.36 -6.15
C PRO A 72 10.35 -18.20 -6.94
N ALA A 73 10.66 -19.44 -7.19
CA ALA A 73 9.72 -20.37 -7.81
C ALA A 73 8.55 -20.71 -6.86
N GLY A 74 7.33 -20.78 -7.41
CA GLY A 74 6.16 -21.20 -6.66
C GLY A 74 5.66 -20.23 -5.59
N LYS A 75 6.16 -19.00 -5.57
CA LYS A 75 5.72 -17.94 -4.65
C LYS A 75 5.18 -16.73 -5.40
N ARG A 76 4.22 -16.05 -4.80
CA ARG A 76 3.83 -14.72 -5.29
C ARG A 76 4.98 -13.75 -5.11
N VAL A 77 5.13 -12.83 -6.04
CA VAL A 77 6.18 -11.82 -6.01
C VAL A 77 5.57 -10.43 -6.05
N TRP A 78 6.07 -9.56 -5.21
CA TRP A 78 5.88 -8.13 -5.32
C TRP A 78 7.22 -7.50 -5.66
N LEU A 79 7.42 -7.20 -6.92
CA LEU A 79 8.61 -6.47 -7.39
C LEU A 79 8.32 -4.97 -7.31
N ASN A 80 9.13 -4.26 -6.54
CA ASN A 80 9.10 -2.80 -6.41
C ASN A 80 10.34 -2.19 -7.04
N LEU A 81 10.13 -1.26 -7.94
CA LEU A 81 11.18 -0.53 -8.64
C LEU A 81 11.39 0.81 -7.95
N TRP A 82 12.63 1.09 -7.60
CA TRP A 82 13.01 2.23 -6.77
C TRP A 82 14.44 2.71 -7.07
N ALA A 83 14.84 3.82 -6.44
CA ALA A 83 16.23 4.26 -6.42
C ALA A 83 16.52 5.05 -5.14
N THR A 84 17.79 5.20 -4.77
CA THR A 84 18.20 5.95 -3.56
C THR A 84 17.83 7.43 -3.62
N TRP A 85 17.74 8.00 -4.81
CA TRP A 85 17.33 9.39 -5.05
C TRP A 85 15.79 9.57 -5.13
N CYS A 86 15.02 8.47 -5.17
CA CYS A 86 13.57 8.52 -5.29
C CYS A 86 12.91 8.72 -3.92
N GLN A 87 12.69 9.96 -3.52
CA GLN A 87 12.07 10.29 -2.23
C GLN A 87 10.68 9.64 -1.99
N PRO A 88 9.76 9.59 -2.99
CA PRO A 88 8.51 8.86 -2.83
C PRO A 88 8.72 7.37 -2.54
N CYS A 89 9.70 6.74 -3.22
CA CYS A 89 10.03 5.33 -3.01
C CYS A 89 10.51 5.07 -1.57
N LEU A 90 11.42 5.91 -1.09
CA LEU A 90 11.98 5.76 0.26
C LEU A 90 10.90 5.88 1.35
N ARG A 91 9.93 6.77 1.16
CA ARG A 91 8.85 6.95 2.13
C ARG A 91 7.89 5.76 2.20
N GLU A 92 7.67 5.04 1.10
CA GLU A 92 6.75 3.89 1.08
C GLU A 92 7.39 2.57 1.49
N MET A 93 8.72 2.43 1.37
CA MET A 93 9.40 1.17 1.63
C MET A 93 9.12 0.55 2.99
N PRO A 94 9.11 1.30 4.12
CA PRO A 94 8.74 0.73 5.41
C PRO A 94 7.33 0.12 5.41
N LEU A 95 6.39 0.78 4.72
CA LEU A 95 5.02 0.30 4.57
C LEU A 95 4.97 -0.99 3.74
N LEU A 96 5.69 -1.05 2.63
CA LEU A 96 5.79 -2.24 1.78
C LEU A 96 6.35 -3.45 2.54
N LEU A 97 7.43 -3.27 3.29
CA LEU A 97 8.03 -4.34 4.10
C LEU A 97 7.10 -4.78 5.25
N LYS A 98 6.38 -3.85 5.87
CA LYS A 98 5.32 -4.16 6.82
C LYS A 98 4.23 -5.01 6.16
N TRP A 99 3.77 -4.63 4.99
CA TRP A 99 2.73 -5.36 4.26
C TRP A 99 3.15 -6.76 3.85
N GLN A 100 4.40 -7.00 3.56
CA GLN A 100 4.89 -8.36 3.34
C GLN A 100 4.61 -9.27 4.55
N THR A 101 4.82 -8.74 5.75
CA THR A 101 4.53 -9.45 7.00
C THR A 101 3.02 -9.61 7.23
N ASP A 102 2.25 -8.57 6.99
CA ASP A 102 0.80 -8.58 7.21
C ASP A 102 0.08 -9.49 6.19
N LEU A 103 0.51 -9.50 4.92
CA LEU A 103 0.02 -10.41 3.89
C LEU A 103 0.24 -11.87 4.27
N ARG A 104 1.42 -12.21 4.80
CA ARG A 104 1.70 -13.57 5.29
C ARG A 104 0.76 -13.97 6.44
N LYS A 105 0.53 -13.08 7.41
CA LYS A 105 -0.46 -13.31 8.49
C LYS A 105 -1.86 -13.52 7.94
N ASP A 106 -2.19 -12.86 6.84
CA ASP A 106 -3.49 -12.96 6.15
C ASP A 106 -3.57 -14.16 5.19
N GLY A 107 -2.59 -15.07 5.21
CA GLY A 107 -2.53 -16.28 4.39
C GLY A 107 -2.12 -16.03 2.93
N VAL A 108 -1.53 -14.86 2.62
CA VAL A 108 -1.01 -14.54 1.30
C VAL A 108 0.52 -14.58 1.34
N GLU A 109 1.09 -15.74 1.01
CA GLU A 109 2.54 -15.89 0.90
C GLU A 109 3.07 -15.06 -0.28
N VAL A 110 3.84 -14.03 0.02
CA VAL A 110 4.43 -13.12 -0.97
C VAL A 110 5.88 -12.84 -0.62
N GLU A 111 6.70 -12.75 -1.64
CA GLU A 111 8.09 -12.30 -1.54
C GLU A 111 8.19 -10.89 -2.12
N VAL A 112 8.67 -9.94 -1.33
CA VAL A 112 8.99 -8.60 -1.80
C VAL A 112 10.43 -8.58 -2.30
N LEU A 113 10.61 -8.13 -3.53
CA LEU A 113 11.89 -7.90 -4.17
C LEU A 113 12.00 -6.43 -4.54
N LEU A 114 13.05 -5.78 -4.07
CA LEU A 114 13.37 -4.38 -4.36
C LEU A 114 14.38 -4.33 -5.52
N LEU A 115 13.98 -3.78 -6.66
CA LEU A 115 14.86 -3.59 -7.81
C LEU A 115 15.29 -2.13 -7.89
N SER A 116 16.55 -1.88 -7.56
CA SER A 116 17.13 -0.54 -7.66
C SER A 116 17.46 -0.18 -9.10
N LEU A 117 17.17 1.07 -9.46
CA LEU A 117 17.53 1.71 -10.72
C LEU A 117 18.71 2.67 -10.55
N ASP A 118 19.45 2.57 -9.44
CA ASP A 118 20.69 3.33 -9.27
C ASP A 118 21.73 2.86 -10.27
N GLU A 119 22.26 3.78 -11.07
CA GLU A 119 23.33 3.46 -12.03
C GLU A 119 24.65 3.19 -11.31
N ASP A 120 24.89 3.89 -10.20
CA ASP A 120 26.12 3.78 -9.41
C ASP A 120 25.95 2.78 -8.25
N GLY A 121 26.66 1.65 -8.34
CA GLY A 121 26.66 0.61 -7.30
C GLY A 121 27.15 1.10 -5.93
N PRO A 122 28.28 1.81 -5.82
CA PRO A 122 28.78 2.42 -4.59
C PRO A 122 27.76 3.31 -3.86
N VAL A 123 26.93 4.07 -4.59
CA VAL A 123 25.86 4.90 -3.99
C VAL A 123 24.81 4.02 -3.31
N LEU A 124 24.36 2.95 -3.99
CA LEU A 124 23.44 1.99 -3.42
C LEU A 124 24.04 1.28 -2.20
N GLU A 125 25.30 0.86 -2.28
CA GLU A 125 26.00 0.18 -1.17
C GLU A 125 26.10 1.06 0.07
N LYS A 126 26.48 2.33 -0.10
CA LYS A 126 26.52 3.32 0.97
C LYS A 126 25.14 3.49 1.59
N PHE A 127 24.10 3.67 0.78
CA PHE A 127 22.71 3.77 1.25
C PHE A 127 22.33 2.56 2.09
N LEU A 128 22.57 1.34 1.61
CA LEU A 128 22.24 0.11 2.32
C LEU A 128 23.05 -0.10 3.60
N ALA A 129 24.26 0.45 3.67
CA ALA A 129 25.08 0.43 4.88
C ALA A 129 24.50 1.35 5.98
N GLU A 130 23.90 2.46 5.59
CA GLU A 130 23.29 3.45 6.49
C GLU A 130 21.85 3.06 6.90
N HIS A 131 21.14 2.30 6.05
CA HIS A 131 19.73 1.93 6.22
C HIS A 131 19.56 0.45 6.60
N LYS A 132 19.81 0.14 7.89
CA LYS A 132 19.79 -1.26 8.41
C LYS A 132 18.40 -1.90 8.39
N GLU A 133 17.34 -1.12 8.30
CA GLU A 133 15.96 -1.60 8.11
C GLU A 133 15.77 -2.42 6.83
N PHE A 134 16.65 -2.25 5.83
CA PHE A 134 16.66 -3.05 4.59
C PHE A 134 17.62 -4.26 4.63
N ALA A 135 18.20 -4.57 5.79
CA ALA A 135 19.19 -5.65 5.88
C ALA A 135 18.64 -7.02 5.43
N SER A 136 17.37 -7.31 5.75
CA SER A 136 16.69 -8.55 5.37
C SER A 136 15.97 -8.49 4.02
N ALA A 137 15.90 -7.33 3.39
CA ALA A 137 15.21 -7.18 2.11
C ALA A 137 16.01 -7.83 0.98
N LYS A 138 15.31 -8.46 0.04
CA LYS A 138 15.92 -8.93 -1.21
C LYS A 138 16.06 -7.75 -2.15
N ILE A 139 17.28 -7.43 -2.52
CA ILE A 139 17.58 -6.25 -3.34
C ILE A 139 18.41 -6.68 -4.54
N GLY A 140 17.94 -6.31 -5.74
CA GLY A 140 18.70 -6.35 -6.98
C GLY A 140 18.97 -4.94 -7.48
N ARG A 141 19.90 -4.80 -8.40
CA ARG A 141 20.17 -3.57 -9.16
C ARG A 141 20.14 -3.87 -10.64
N ALA A 142 19.42 -3.08 -11.44
CA ALA A 142 19.45 -3.19 -12.88
C ALA A 142 20.89 -2.94 -13.40
N ALA A 143 21.32 -3.68 -14.42
CA ALA A 143 22.67 -3.56 -14.94
C ALA A 143 22.89 -2.20 -15.60
N SER A 144 21.89 -1.69 -16.31
CA SER A 144 21.90 -0.37 -16.91
C SER A 144 20.49 0.20 -17.09
N GLN A 145 20.37 1.50 -17.30
CA GLN A 145 19.11 2.15 -17.64
C GLN A 145 18.51 1.57 -18.93
N ARG A 146 19.34 1.29 -19.94
CA ARG A 146 18.87 0.69 -21.20
C ARG A 146 18.26 -0.69 -20.98
N ASP A 147 18.92 -1.55 -20.20
CA ASP A 147 18.40 -2.90 -19.91
C ASP A 147 17.08 -2.83 -19.18
N TYR A 148 16.95 -1.88 -18.23
CA TYR A 148 15.71 -1.61 -17.54
C TYR A 148 14.60 -1.17 -18.49
N GLU A 149 14.83 -0.17 -19.34
CA GLU A 149 13.83 0.36 -20.26
C GLU A 149 13.35 -0.70 -21.26
N GLN A 150 14.27 -1.48 -21.81
CA GLN A 150 13.95 -2.59 -22.70
C GLN A 150 13.06 -3.63 -21.99
N TRP A 151 13.41 -4.00 -20.77
CA TRP A 151 12.68 -4.99 -20.00
C TRP A 151 11.31 -4.48 -19.57
N VAL A 152 11.22 -3.27 -19.01
CA VAL A 152 9.97 -2.72 -18.46
C VAL A 152 8.94 -2.45 -19.56
N SER A 153 9.37 -2.20 -20.81
CA SER A 153 8.48 -2.02 -21.97
C SER A 153 7.58 -3.25 -22.24
N SER A 154 7.96 -4.42 -21.72
CA SER A 154 7.13 -5.63 -21.79
C SER A 154 5.91 -5.57 -20.85
N TYR A 155 5.89 -4.66 -19.89
CA TYR A 155 4.86 -4.58 -18.84
C TYR A 155 4.11 -3.26 -18.79
N VAL A 156 4.72 -2.18 -19.25
CA VAL A 156 4.14 -0.84 -19.30
C VAL A 156 4.14 -0.29 -20.72
N LYS A 157 3.19 0.58 -21.02
CA LYS A 157 3.12 1.23 -22.35
C LYS A 157 4.21 2.28 -22.54
N ASP A 158 4.56 2.97 -21.46
CA ASP A 158 5.57 4.02 -21.45
C ASP A 158 6.75 3.58 -20.59
N PRO A 159 7.91 3.25 -21.18
CA PRO A 159 9.13 2.89 -20.44
C PRO A 159 9.62 3.99 -19.50
N GLY A 160 9.26 5.25 -19.79
CA GLY A 160 9.53 6.40 -18.91
C GLY A 160 8.58 6.54 -17.72
N THR A 161 7.73 5.54 -17.45
CA THR A 161 6.85 5.53 -16.27
C THR A 161 7.68 5.79 -15.01
N PRO A 162 7.33 6.82 -14.23
CA PRO A 162 8.10 7.18 -13.05
C PRO A 162 8.02 6.12 -11.95
N ILE A 163 9.09 6.03 -11.17
CA ILE A 163 9.12 5.22 -9.94
C ILE A 163 8.52 5.99 -8.75
N PRO A 164 7.94 5.31 -7.74
CA PRO A 164 7.90 3.85 -7.57
C PRO A 164 6.96 3.16 -8.56
N LEU A 165 7.38 1.98 -9.02
CA LEU A 165 6.56 1.12 -9.88
C LEU A 165 6.50 -0.28 -9.26
N HIS A 166 5.30 -0.85 -9.22
CA HIS A 166 5.03 -2.13 -8.58
C HIS A 166 4.53 -3.13 -9.62
N LEU A 167 5.16 -4.29 -9.67
CA LEU A 167 4.72 -5.43 -10.46
C LEU A 167 4.40 -6.59 -9.52
N LEU A 168 3.15 -7.06 -9.55
CA LEU A 168 2.66 -8.14 -8.71
C LEU A 168 2.43 -9.37 -9.57
N ALA A 169 3.06 -10.49 -9.22
CA ALA A 169 2.93 -11.75 -9.91
C ALA A 169 2.38 -12.85 -9.00
N SER A 170 1.58 -13.74 -9.58
CA SER A 170 1.08 -14.95 -8.95
C SER A 170 2.18 -16.01 -8.76
N ALA A 171 1.86 -17.07 -8.02
CA ALA A 171 2.83 -18.12 -7.70
C ALA A 171 3.34 -18.90 -8.93
N ASP A 172 2.57 -18.94 -10.01
CA ASP A 172 2.98 -19.49 -11.31
C ASP A 172 3.92 -18.55 -12.11
N GLY A 173 4.18 -17.35 -11.58
CA GLY A 173 5.05 -16.33 -12.16
C GLY A 173 4.37 -15.41 -13.18
N ASN A 174 3.06 -15.55 -13.38
CA ASN A 174 2.33 -14.66 -14.29
C ASN A 174 2.01 -13.32 -13.62
N LEU A 175 2.17 -12.23 -14.36
CA LEU A 175 1.87 -10.90 -13.88
C LEU A 175 0.36 -10.75 -13.64
N ARG A 176 -0.01 -10.11 -12.54
CA ARG A 176 -1.40 -9.86 -12.14
C ARG A 176 -1.73 -8.37 -12.17
N CYS A 177 -0.76 -7.55 -11.80
CA CYS A 177 -0.96 -6.13 -11.59
C CYS A 177 0.31 -5.34 -11.86
N VAL A 178 0.17 -4.23 -12.56
CA VAL A 178 1.16 -3.15 -12.61
C VAL A 178 0.56 -1.91 -11.99
N ARG A 179 1.28 -1.27 -11.09
CA ARG A 179 0.85 -0.07 -10.39
C ARG A 179 1.99 0.94 -10.30
N GLY A 180 1.81 2.14 -10.84
CA GLY A 180 2.71 3.28 -10.67
C GLY A 180 2.29 4.18 -9.51
N GLY A 181 3.27 4.84 -8.90
CA GLY A 181 3.08 5.78 -7.80
C GLY A 181 3.06 5.16 -6.41
N SER A 182 3.22 6.01 -5.41
CA SER A 182 3.44 5.60 -4.02
C SER A 182 2.24 4.90 -3.40
N LEU A 183 2.53 3.94 -2.54
CA LEU A 183 1.56 3.23 -1.70
C LEU A 183 1.07 4.11 -0.56
N ARG A 184 -0.19 3.93 -0.20
CA ARG A 184 -0.85 4.53 0.97
C ARG A 184 -1.44 3.43 1.83
N GLU A 185 -1.54 3.63 3.14
CA GLU A 185 -2.11 2.62 4.06
C GLU A 185 -3.47 2.08 3.60
N GLY A 186 -4.33 2.94 3.04
CA GLY A 186 -5.64 2.56 2.51
C GLY A 186 -5.60 1.65 1.28
N ASP A 187 -4.45 1.46 0.65
CA ASP A 187 -4.30 0.61 -0.54
C ASP A 187 -4.16 -0.88 -0.20
N TYR A 188 -3.89 -1.23 1.07
CA TYR A 188 -3.66 -2.60 1.50
C TYR A 188 -4.73 -3.61 1.05
N PRO A 189 -6.05 -3.34 1.20
CA PRO A 189 -7.08 -4.29 0.75
C PRO A 189 -7.03 -4.57 -0.75
N ALA A 190 -6.74 -3.54 -1.56
CA ALA A 190 -6.64 -3.66 -3.01
C ALA A 190 -5.37 -4.41 -3.45
N ALA A 191 -4.23 -4.11 -2.83
CA ALA A 191 -2.97 -4.81 -3.03
C ALA A 191 -3.11 -6.31 -2.68
N LYS A 192 -3.73 -6.61 -1.54
CA LYS A 192 -4.02 -7.99 -1.12
C LYS A 192 -4.94 -8.72 -2.11
N ALA A 193 -5.95 -8.02 -2.65
CA ALA A 193 -6.83 -8.60 -3.67
C ALA A 193 -6.10 -8.87 -4.99
N ALA A 194 -5.14 -8.02 -5.39
CA ALA A 194 -4.34 -8.20 -6.60
C ALA A 194 -3.36 -9.39 -6.50
N LEU A 195 -3.00 -9.80 -5.29
CA LEU A 195 -2.10 -10.94 -5.03
C LEU A 195 -2.85 -12.27 -4.84
N ARG A 196 -4.16 -12.27 -4.73
CA ARG A 196 -4.99 -13.49 -4.59
C ARG A 196 -5.41 -14.04 -5.93
#